data_ee628edc05ebd595a7613b5f94bf9156
#
_entry.id   ee628edc05ebd595a7613b5f94bf9156
#
_cell.length_a   1.000
_cell.length_b   1.000
_cell.length_c   1.000
_cell.angle_alpha   90.00
_cell.angle_beta   90.00
_cell.angle_gamma   90.00
#
_symmetry.space_group_name_H-M   'P 1'
#
loop_
_entity.id
_entity.type
_entity.pdbx_description
1 polymer ?
#
loop_
_entity_poly.entity_id
_entity_poly.type
_entity_poly.pdbx_seq_one_letter_code
_entity_poly.pdbx_strand_id
1 'polypeptide(L)'
;MDTRHRLPAILQAAPDLAAMVEAWCRWLSAERRLAARTELAYHQDLKAFVRFLAEHRGGRVALADLAAIELADLRAWLAARHRDGLARTSTARAVAAVRSFYRFLDRRQGIHNPALLAMRTPRLPHRLPRPLAEEDARDLIAGARIEANQPWLGKRDTALLLLLYGAGLRIGEALALDRRDIGRDPRDLRGLRVRGKGDKERLVPVLPVVAEAIAAYLAATPSPPMPDEPLFKGARGGRLHPGVVQKQVRQLRAGLGLPETATPHALRHSFATHLLSDGADLRAIQELLGHASLSTTQGYTEVDGKRLLALYAKAHPRA
;
A
#
# COMPACT_ATOMS: atom_id res chain seq x y z
N MET A 1 2.01 12.06 -26.23
CA MET A 1 3.30 11.39 -25.97
C MET A 1 3.33 11.00 -24.50
N ASP A 2 3.23 9.70 -24.24
CA ASP A 2 2.95 9.09 -22.94
C ASP A 2 4.22 9.09 -22.07
N THR A 3 4.32 10.05 -21.15
CA THR A 3 5.40 10.17 -20.15
C THR A 3 5.17 9.20 -18.98
N ARG A 4 4.79 7.95 -19.27
CA ARG A 4 4.77 6.90 -18.24
C ARG A 4 6.19 6.72 -17.74
N HIS A 5 6.36 6.74 -16.44
CA HIS A 5 7.59 6.66 -15.67
C HIS A 5 8.65 5.80 -16.35
N ARG A 6 9.64 6.47 -16.97
CA ARG A 6 10.85 5.78 -17.47
C ARG A 6 11.60 5.27 -16.25
N LEU A 7 11.56 3.96 -16.04
CA LEU A 7 12.28 3.33 -14.94
C LEU A 7 13.79 3.57 -15.12
N PRO A 8 14.54 3.87 -14.06
CA PRO A 8 15.95 4.20 -14.15
C PRO A 8 16.75 3.00 -14.69
N ALA A 9 17.67 3.27 -15.62
CA ALA A 9 18.51 2.26 -16.21
C ALA A 9 19.32 1.46 -15.16
N ILE A 10 19.57 0.19 -15.43
CA ILE A 10 20.44 -0.66 -14.63
C ILE A 10 21.86 -0.51 -15.17
N LEU A 11 22.68 0.29 -14.52
CA LEU A 11 24.05 0.63 -15.01
C LEU A 11 24.99 -0.59 -15.11
N GLN A 12 24.72 -1.61 -14.31
CA GLN A 12 25.50 -2.86 -14.27
C GLN A 12 25.06 -3.88 -15.32
N ALA A 13 23.98 -3.64 -16.07
CA ALA A 13 23.55 -4.48 -17.16
C ALA A 13 24.33 -4.17 -18.45
N ALA A 14 24.70 -5.20 -19.18
CA ALA A 14 25.15 -5.06 -20.57
C ALA A 14 23.95 -4.70 -21.47
N PRO A 15 24.17 -4.15 -22.69
CA PRO A 15 23.09 -3.65 -23.54
C PRO A 15 22.01 -4.67 -23.87
N ASP A 16 22.36 -5.94 -24.06
CA ASP A 16 21.45 -7.05 -24.33
C ASP A 16 20.51 -7.31 -23.13
N LEU A 17 21.06 -7.37 -21.93
CA LEU A 17 20.28 -7.50 -20.68
C LEU A 17 19.40 -6.28 -20.43
N ALA A 18 19.93 -5.06 -20.65
CA ALA A 18 19.17 -3.83 -20.45
C ALA A 18 17.92 -3.79 -21.34
N ALA A 19 18.05 -4.17 -22.62
CA ALA A 19 16.93 -4.27 -23.56
C ALA A 19 15.87 -5.28 -23.08
N MET A 20 16.29 -6.42 -22.52
CA MET A 20 15.36 -7.42 -21.99
C MET A 20 14.67 -6.96 -20.70
N VAL A 21 15.33 -6.20 -19.84
CA VAL A 21 14.70 -5.61 -18.66
C VAL A 21 13.61 -4.61 -19.06
N GLU A 22 13.88 -3.75 -20.04
CA GLU A 22 12.86 -2.82 -20.56
C GLU A 22 11.68 -3.57 -21.18
N ALA A 23 11.93 -4.62 -21.96
CA ALA A 23 10.89 -5.46 -22.54
C ALA A 23 10.06 -6.16 -21.46
N TRP A 24 10.70 -6.64 -20.39
CA TRP A 24 10.02 -7.26 -19.25
C TRP A 24 9.14 -6.24 -18.49
N CYS A 25 9.61 -5.03 -18.27
CA CYS A 25 8.80 -3.98 -17.64
C CYS A 25 7.55 -3.67 -18.49
N ARG A 26 7.69 -3.57 -19.82
CA ARG A 26 6.53 -3.43 -20.72
C ARG A 26 5.58 -4.62 -20.63
N TRP A 27 6.10 -5.83 -20.55
CA TRP A 27 5.29 -7.04 -20.40
C TRP A 27 4.54 -7.07 -19.06
N LEU A 28 5.17 -6.64 -17.95
CA LEU A 28 4.53 -6.55 -16.64
C LEU A 28 3.36 -5.58 -16.64
N SER A 29 3.49 -4.42 -17.28
CA SER A 29 2.44 -3.41 -17.34
C SER A 29 1.34 -3.77 -18.34
N ALA A 30 1.69 -4.16 -19.57
CA ALA A 30 0.74 -4.35 -20.66
C ALA A 30 0.02 -5.72 -20.59
N GLU A 31 0.78 -6.81 -20.44
CA GLU A 31 0.22 -8.17 -20.48
C GLU A 31 -0.20 -8.67 -19.08
N ARG A 32 0.64 -8.44 -18.06
CA ARG A 32 0.35 -8.88 -16.70
C ARG A 32 -0.51 -7.87 -15.91
N ARG A 33 -0.69 -6.67 -16.44
CA ARG A 33 -1.50 -5.59 -15.84
C ARG A 33 -1.18 -5.37 -14.36
N LEU A 34 0.11 -5.40 -14.02
CA LEU A 34 0.55 -5.17 -12.65
C LEU A 34 0.35 -3.69 -12.29
N ALA A 35 0.04 -3.43 -11.03
CA ALA A 35 -0.01 -2.06 -10.53
C ALA A 35 1.38 -1.40 -10.62
N ALA A 36 1.44 -0.13 -10.97
CA ALA A 36 2.69 0.63 -11.16
C ALA A 36 3.66 0.53 -9.96
N ARG A 37 3.13 0.49 -8.72
CA ARG A 37 3.96 0.26 -7.52
C ARG A 37 4.61 -1.13 -7.49
N THR A 38 3.92 -2.16 -7.97
CA THR A 38 4.46 -3.52 -8.02
C THR A 38 5.53 -3.62 -9.11
N GLU A 39 5.30 -2.99 -10.26
CA GLU A 39 6.27 -2.88 -11.36
C GLU A 39 7.54 -2.18 -10.89
N LEU A 40 7.42 -1.01 -10.25
CA LEU A 40 8.55 -0.29 -9.68
C LEU A 40 9.31 -1.13 -8.64
N ALA A 41 8.60 -1.81 -7.74
CA ALA A 41 9.23 -2.66 -6.72
C ALA A 41 9.98 -3.85 -7.36
N TYR A 42 9.38 -4.48 -8.37
CA TYR A 42 10.01 -5.58 -9.10
C TYR A 42 11.24 -5.12 -9.88
N HIS A 43 11.17 -3.97 -10.53
CA HIS A 43 12.33 -3.38 -11.21
C HIS A 43 13.47 -3.07 -10.23
N GLN A 44 13.17 -2.48 -9.06
CA GLN A 44 14.17 -2.20 -8.03
C GLN A 44 14.80 -3.49 -7.48
N ASP A 45 14.00 -4.53 -7.26
CA ASP A 45 14.49 -5.82 -6.79
C ASP A 45 15.40 -6.49 -7.83
N LEU A 46 15.02 -6.42 -9.13
CA LEU A 46 15.85 -6.95 -10.22
C LEU A 46 17.15 -6.14 -10.38
N LYS A 47 17.07 -4.80 -10.27
CA LYS A 47 18.25 -3.93 -10.27
C LYS A 47 19.24 -4.30 -9.17
N ALA A 48 18.74 -4.56 -7.96
CA ALA A 48 19.57 -4.97 -6.83
C ALA A 48 20.22 -6.36 -7.07
N PHE A 49 19.50 -7.27 -7.72
CA PHE A 49 20.03 -8.59 -8.11
C PHE A 49 21.14 -8.48 -9.15
N VAL A 50 20.93 -7.70 -10.21
CA VAL A 50 21.94 -7.48 -11.27
C VAL A 50 23.18 -6.80 -10.69
N ARG A 51 23.01 -5.82 -9.77
CA ARG A 51 24.14 -5.20 -9.08
C ARG A 51 24.94 -6.23 -8.27
N PHE A 52 24.26 -7.08 -7.50
CA PHE A 52 24.94 -8.14 -6.76
C PHE A 52 25.74 -9.07 -7.69
N LEU A 53 25.17 -9.46 -8.83
CA LEU A 53 25.88 -10.32 -9.79
C LEU A 53 27.11 -9.64 -10.39
N ALA A 54 27.01 -8.35 -10.71
CA ALA A 54 28.11 -7.55 -11.22
C ALA A 54 29.27 -7.46 -10.23
N GLU A 55 28.96 -7.29 -8.94
CA GLU A 55 29.94 -7.28 -7.85
C GLU A 55 30.53 -8.68 -7.60
N HIS A 56 29.70 -9.72 -7.68
CA HIS A 56 30.07 -11.10 -7.38
C HIS A 56 30.94 -11.75 -8.47
N ARG A 57 30.68 -11.42 -9.73
CA ARG A 57 31.41 -12.00 -10.89
C ARG A 57 32.45 -11.06 -11.50
N GLY A 58 32.42 -9.78 -11.13
CA GLY A 58 33.30 -8.76 -11.65
C GLY A 58 32.93 -8.31 -13.07
N GLY A 59 32.26 -7.16 -13.21
CA GLY A 59 31.90 -6.59 -14.49
C GLY A 59 30.41 -6.46 -14.77
N ARG A 60 30.08 -6.01 -15.98
CA ARG A 60 28.66 -5.87 -16.39
C ARG A 60 28.06 -7.24 -16.68
N VAL A 61 26.80 -7.41 -16.28
CA VAL A 61 26.05 -8.66 -16.46
C VAL A 61 25.36 -8.68 -17.82
N ALA A 62 25.62 -9.70 -18.62
CA ALA A 62 24.99 -9.98 -19.91
C ALA A 62 23.91 -11.08 -19.78
N LEU A 63 23.14 -11.32 -20.83
CA LEU A 63 22.15 -12.41 -20.86
C LEU A 63 22.81 -13.80 -20.71
N ALA A 64 23.99 -13.98 -21.27
CA ALA A 64 24.76 -15.22 -21.14
C ALA A 64 25.13 -15.53 -19.68
N ASP A 65 25.45 -14.48 -18.89
CA ASP A 65 25.74 -14.64 -17.46
C ASP A 65 24.50 -15.12 -16.69
N LEU A 66 23.32 -14.65 -17.06
CA LEU A 66 22.06 -15.10 -16.43
C LEU A 66 21.76 -16.57 -16.75
N ALA A 67 22.09 -17.05 -17.97
CA ALA A 67 21.95 -18.45 -18.32
C ALA A 67 22.91 -19.33 -17.50
N ALA A 68 24.08 -18.81 -17.18
CA ALA A 68 25.17 -19.50 -16.47
C ALA A 68 25.13 -19.37 -14.94
N ILE A 69 24.09 -18.79 -14.37
CA ILE A 69 23.93 -18.68 -12.90
C ILE A 69 23.74 -20.06 -12.28
N GLU A 70 24.52 -20.35 -11.26
CA GLU A 70 24.43 -21.56 -10.48
C GLU A 70 23.64 -21.36 -9.17
N LEU A 71 23.25 -22.47 -8.55
CA LEU A 71 22.58 -22.45 -7.25
C LEU A 71 23.45 -21.81 -6.16
N ALA A 72 24.78 -21.93 -6.29
CA ALA A 72 25.74 -21.28 -5.38
C ALA A 72 25.63 -19.75 -5.42
N ASP A 73 25.54 -19.15 -6.62
CA ASP A 73 25.38 -17.72 -6.82
C ASP A 73 24.07 -17.21 -6.17
N LEU A 74 22.98 -17.97 -6.37
CA LEU A 74 21.67 -17.62 -5.79
C LEU A 74 21.68 -17.72 -4.25
N ARG A 75 22.40 -18.70 -3.69
CA ARG A 75 22.59 -18.81 -2.24
C ARG A 75 23.44 -17.66 -1.71
N ALA A 76 24.52 -17.29 -2.40
CA ALA A 76 25.36 -16.14 -2.05
C ALA A 76 24.56 -14.84 -2.07
N TRP A 77 23.70 -14.65 -3.08
CA TRP A 77 22.77 -13.50 -3.15
C TRP A 77 21.81 -13.44 -1.95
N LEU A 78 21.18 -14.55 -1.59
CA LEU A 78 20.28 -14.62 -0.43
C LEU A 78 21.03 -14.35 0.88
N ALA A 79 22.26 -14.86 1.03
CA ALA A 79 23.11 -14.61 2.17
C ALA A 79 23.52 -13.13 2.27
N ALA A 80 23.87 -12.48 1.15
CA ALA A 80 24.16 -11.05 1.10
C ALA A 80 22.94 -10.23 1.57
N ARG A 81 21.74 -10.53 1.07
CA ARG A 81 20.50 -9.85 1.52
C ARG A 81 20.24 -10.01 3.01
N HIS A 82 20.60 -11.16 3.58
CA HIS A 82 20.47 -11.40 5.02
C HIS A 82 21.50 -10.58 5.83
N ARG A 83 22.75 -10.54 5.39
CA ARG A 83 23.81 -9.70 6.01
C ARG A 83 23.47 -8.22 5.98
N ASP A 84 22.84 -7.74 4.89
CA ASP A 84 22.37 -6.36 4.74
C ASP A 84 21.13 -6.05 5.62
N GLY A 85 20.66 -6.96 6.45
CA GLY A 85 19.54 -6.78 7.36
C GLY A 85 18.17 -6.67 6.64
N LEU A 86 18.07 -7.11 5.38
CA LEU A 86 16.80 -6.99 4.63
C LEU A 86 15.73 -7.94 5.17
N ALA A 87 14.52 -7.43 5.36
CA ALA A 87 13.41 -8.20 5.87
C ALA A 87 13.10 -9.43 4.99
N ARG A 88 12.69 -10.54 5.59
CA ARG A 88 12.31 -11.78 4.89
C ARG A 88 11.22 -11.56 3.85
N THR A 89 10.26 -10.67 4.11
CA THR A 89 9.21 -10.27 3.17
C THR A 89 9.77 -9.57 1.93
N SER A 90 10.75 -8.67 2.10
CA SER A 90 11.44 -7.99 1.01
C SER A 90 12.28 -8.98 0.19
N THR A 91 12.92 -9.95 0.85
CA THR A 91 13.67 -11.00 0.17
C THR A 91 12.76 -11.94 -0.60
N ALA A 92 11.62 -12.34 -0.06
CA ALA A 92 10.64 -13.15 -0.79
C ALA A 92 10.08 -12.42 -2.02
N ARG A 93 9.83 -11.10 -1.93
CA ARG A 93 9.41 -10.29 -3.08
C ARG A 93 10.50 -10.24 -4.15
N ALA A 94 11.75 -10.04 -3.75
CA ALA A 94 12.87 -10.01 -4.69
C ALA A 94 13.06 -11.35 -5.41
N VAL A 95 12.93 -12.47 -4.71
CA VAL A 95 12.91 -13.81 -5.33
C VAL A 95 11.76 -13.93 -6.34
N ALA A 96 10.57 -13.43 -6.02
CA ALA A 96 9.44 -13.44 -6.93
C ALA A 96 9.68 -12.58 -8.18
N ALA A 97 10.33 -11.41 -8.04
CA ALA A 97 10.70 -10.54 -9.14
C ALA A 97 11.72 -11.22 -10.07
N VAL A 98 12.79 -11.80 -9.52
CA VAL A 98 13.81 -12.55 -10.29
C VAL A 98 13.16 -13.73 -11.01
N ARG A 99 12.35 -14.55 -10.36
CA ARG A 99 11.62 -15.65 -11.00
C ARG A 99 10.67 -15.17 -12.10
N SER A 100 10.04 -14.00 -11.92
CA SER A 100 9.19 -13.42 -12.95
C SER A 100 10.00 -13.03 -14.18
N PHE A 101 11.18 -12.44 -13.98
CA PHE A 101 12.07 -12.08 -15.08
C PHE A 101 12.58 -13.30 -15.84
N TYR A 102 13.02 -14.35 -15.15
CA TYR A 102 13.46 -15.57 -15.82
C TYR A 102 12.33 -16.29 -16.57
N ARG A 103 11.11 -16.30 -16.05
CA ARG A 103 9.95 -16.80 -16.83
C ARG A 103 9.68 -15.99 -18.08
N PHE A 104 9.97 -14.70 -18.08
CA PHE A 104 9.91 -13.87 -19.27
C PHE A 104 11.03 -14.18 -20.24
N LEU A 105 12.27 -14.36 -19.77
CA LEU A 105 13.42 -14.74 -20.60
C LEU A 105 13.24 -16.13 -21.23
N ASP A 106 12.74 -17.10 -20.49
CA ASP A 106 12.44 -18.44 -20.98
C ASP A 106 11.46 -18.39 -22.16
N ARG A 107 10.37 -17.62 -22.02
CA ARG A 107 9.36 -17.46 -23.09
C ARG A 107 9.85 -16.69 -24.31
N ARG A 108 10.72 -15.71 -24.14
CA ARG A 108 11.11 -14.77 -25.21
C ARG A 108 12.44 -15.13 -25.85
N GLN A 109 13.33 -15.79 -25.13
CA GLN A 109 14.72 -16.07 -25.52
C GLN A 109 15.12 -17.55 -25.35
N GLY A 110 14.24 -18.40 -24.82
CA GLY A 110 14.56 -19.78 -24.50
C GLY A 110 15.63 -19.93 -23.40
N ILE A 111 15.87 -18.87 -22.60
CA ILE A 111 16.84 -18.92 -21.49
C ILE A 111 16.18 -19.60 -20.31
N HIS A 112 16.49 -20.90 -20.16
CA HIS A 112 16.02 -21.70 -19.04
C HIS A 112 17.15 -21.92 -18.04
N ASN A 113 16.86 -21.63 -16.73
CA ASN A 113 17.85 -21.88 -15.67
C ASN A 113 17.23 -22.71 -14.53
N PRO A 114 17.61 -23.99 -14.39
CA PRO A 114 17.06 -24.91 -13.40
C PRO A 114 17.44 -24.53 -11.95
N ALA A 115 18.53 -23.78 -11.74
CA ALA A 115 18.95 -23.35 -10.40
C ALA A 115 17.86 -22.51 -9.69
N LEU A 116 17.08 -21.75 -10.46
CA LEU A 116 15.96 -20.97 -9.91
C LEU A 116 14.81 -21.83 -9.38
N LEU A 117 14.59 -23.00 -9.93
CA LEU A 117 13.59 -23.95 -9.43
C LEU A 117 14.06 -24.53 -8.09
N ALA A 118 15.36 -24.80 -7.96
CA ALA A 118 15.98 -25.32 -6.74
C ALA A 118 16.13 -24.26 -5.64
N MET A 119 16.08 -22.96 -5.97
CA MET A 119 16.18 -21.89 -5.00
C MET A 119 14.94 -21.85 -4.09
N ARG A 120 15.13 -22.00 -2.79
CA ARG A 120 14.04 -21.92 -1.81
C ARG A 120 13.71 -20.45 -1.48
N THR A 121 12.44 -20.10 -1.57
CA THR A 121 11.96 -18.81 -1.05
C THR A 121 11.99 -18.83 0.48
N PRO A 122 12.47 -17.78 1.16
CA PRO A 122 12.39 -17.70 2.62
C PRO A 122 10.96 -17.93 3.11
N ARG A 123 10.81 -18.84 4.07
CA ARG A 123 9.52 -19.03 4.73
C ARG A 123 9.17 -17.75 5.49
N LEU A 124 8.04 -17.16 5.14
CA LEU A 124 7.52 -16.02 5.87
C LEU A 124 6.84 -16.53 7.15
N PRO A 125 7.15 -15.96 8.33
CA PRO A 125 6.38 -16.26 9.51
C PRO A 125 4.93 -15.84 9.25
N HIS A 126 4.00 -16.74 9.52
CA HIS A 126 2.57 -16.45 9.43
C HIS A 126 2.22 -15.58 10.65
N ARG A 127 2.50 -14.28 10.57
CA ARG A 127 2.03 -13.34 11.58
C ARG A 127 0.56 -13.07 11.26
N LEU A 128 -0.33 -13.63 12.08
CA LEU A 128 -1.71 -13.16 12.09
C LEU A 128 -1.69 -11.68 12.45
N PRO A 129 -2.25 -10.81 11.61
CA PRO A 129 -2.38 -9.41 11.97
C PRO A 129 -3.17 -9.33 13.28
N ARG A 130 -2.57 -8.77 14.33
CA ARG A 130 -3.30 -8.51 15.56
C ARG A 130 -4.00 -7.16 15.39
N PRO A 131 -5.33 -7.10 15.53
CA PRO A 131 -6.02 -5.85 15.58
C PRO A 131 -5.51 -5.04 16.78
N LEU A 132 -5.50 -3.73 16.69
CA LEU A 132 -5.31 -2.86 17.85
C LEU A 132 -6.53 -2.98 18.73
N ALA A 133 -6.35 -2.88 20.05
CA ALA A 133 -7.47 -2.63 20.94
C ALA A 133 -8.15 -1.30 20.56
N GLU A 134 -9.41 -1.16 20.90
CA GLU A 134 -10.13 0.07 20.59
C GLU A 134 -9.50 1.28 21.27
N GLU A 135 -9.04 1.11 22.51
CA GLU A 135 -8.34 2.13 23.28
C GLU A 135 -7.04 2.55 22.60
N ASP A 136 -6.22 1.60 22.17
CA ASP A 136 -4.98 1.86 21.42
C ASP A 136 -5.23 2.64 20.12
N ALA A 137 -6.33 2.30 19.41
CA ALA A 137 -6.71 3.00 18.20
C ALA A 137 -7.16 4.44 18.47
N ARG A 138 -7.91 4.66 19.57
CA ARG A 138 -8.31 6.01 20.04
C ARG A 138 -7.12 6.84 20.44
N ASP A 139 -6.21 6.28 21.22
CA ASP A 139 -5.00 6.97 21.71
C ASP A 139 -4.11 7.38 20.53
N LEU A 140 -3.94 6.50 19.55
CA LEU A 140 -3.18 6.80 18.34
C LEU A 140 -3.80 7.98 17.55
N ILE A 141 -5.12 8.03 17.45
CA ILE A 141 -5.85 9.11 16.76
C ILE A 141 -5.79 10.42 17.56
N ALA A 142 -5.95 10.35 18.88
CA ALA A 142 -5.86 11.51 19.76
C ALA A 142 -4.43 12.08 19.79
N GLY A 143 -3.42 11.23 19.89
CA GLY A 143 -2.01 11.62 19.87
C GLY A 143 -1.61 12.37 18.59
N ALA A 144 -2.18 12.00 17.44
CA ALA A 144 -1.91 12.71 16.19
C ALA A 144 -2.29 14.19 16.22
N ARG A 145 -3.29 14.56 17.04
CA ARG A 145 -3.70 15.94 17.25
C ARG A 145 -2.74 16.72 18.16
N ILE A 146 -2.18 16.05 19.15
CA ILE A 146 -1.40 16.68 20.23
C ILE A 146 0.06 16.89 19.82
N GLU A 147 0.67 15.91 19.15
CA GLU A 147 2.11 15.92 18.83
C GLU A 147 2.47 16.69 17.56
N ALA A 148 1.51 17.33 16.91
CA ALA A 148 1.78 18.06 15.67
C ALA A 148 2.40 19.43 15.92
N ASN A 149 3.52 19.74 15.26
CA ASN A 149 4.20 21.04 15.32
C ASN A 149 3.33 22.22 14.83
N GLN A 150 2.29 21.94 14.05
CA GLN A 150 1.33 22.92 13.55
C GLN A 150 -0.09 22.39 13.72
N PRO A 151 -1.05 23.18 14.23
CA PRO A 151 -2.39 22.71 14.53
C PRO A 151 -3.14 22.09 13.35
N TRP A 152 -2.95 22.61 12.14
CA TRP A 152 -3.60 22.09 10.95
C TRP A 152 -3.06 20.71 10.52
N LEU A 153 -1.75 20.44 10.76
CA LEU A 153 -1.17 19.12 10.51
C LEU A 153 -1.78 18.06 11.43
N GLY A 154 -1.97 18.40 12.71
CA GLY A 154 -2.62 17.49 13.66
C GLY A 154 -4.07 17.19 13.26
N LYS A 155 -4.84 18.20 12.84
CA LYS A 155 -6.20 17.99 12.33
C LYS A 155 -6.23 17.16 11.04
N ARG A 156 -5.27 17.39 10.13
CA ARG A 156 -5.09 16.57 8.92
C ARG A 156 -4.88 15.11 9.26
N ASP A 157 -3.94 14.85 10.16
CA ASP A 157 -3.53 13.50 10.51
C ASP A 157 -4.65 12.77 11.28
N THR A 158 -5.35 13.47 12.18
CA THR A 158 -6.56 12.96 12.84
C THR A 158 -7.64 12.57 11.82
N ALA A 159 -7.96 13.46 10.87
CA ALA A 159 -8.95 13.15 9.82
C ALA A 159 -8.54 11.95 8.95
N LEU A 160 -7.26 11.86 8.62
CA LEU A 160 -6.73 10.73 7.86
C LEU A 160 -6.80 9.41 8.65
N LEU A 161 -6.38 9.40 9.91
CA LEU A 161 -6.43 8.20 10.75
C LEU A 161 -7.88 7.75 11.01
N LEU A 162 -8.80 8.70 11.19
CA LEU A 162 -10.24 8.42 11.28
C LEU A 162 -10.78 7.80 9.97
N LEU A 163 -10.34 8.22 8.80
CA LEU A 163 -10.71 7.56 7.54
C LEU A 163 -10.19 6.11 7.46
N LEU A 164 -9.00 5.85 7.99
CA LEU A 164 -8.43 4.50 7.98
C LEU A 164 -9.15 3.57 8.96
N TYR A 165 -9.45 4.06 10.17
CA TYR A 165 -10.11 3.31 11.24
C TYR A 165 -11.63 3.37 11.13
N GLY A 166 -12.18 4.57 10.84
CA GLY A 166 -13.60 4.84 10.84
C GLY A 166 -14.31 4.52 9.52
N ALA A 167 -13.63 4.40 8.40
CA ALA A 167 -14.18 4.04 7.10
C ALA A 167 -13.43 2.87 6.44
N GLY A 168 -12.46 2.31 7.12
CA GLY A 168 -11.70 1.15 6.67
C GLY A 168 -10.94 1.35 5.35
N LEU A 169 -10.54 2.57 5.00
CA LEU A 169 -9.81 2.84 3.77
C LEU A 169 -8.37 2.32 3.84
N ARG A 170 -7.83 1.89 2.68
CA ARG A 170 -6.38 1.73 2.56
C ARG A 170 -5.72 3.11 2.55
N ILE A 171 -4.52 3.22 3.11
CA ILE A 171 -3.77 4.50 3.10
C ILE A 171 -3.66 5.08 1.68
N GLY A 172 -3.45 4.25 0.66
CA GLY A 172 -3.39 4.70 -0.72
C GLY A 172 -4.73 5.21 -1.26
N GLU A 173 -5.85 4.63 -0.83
CA GLU A 173 -7.20 5.07 -1.19
C GLU A 173 -7.51 6.42 -0.53
N ALA A 174 -7.25 6.54 0.78
CA ALA A 174 -7.46 7.80 1.51
C ALA A 174 -6.62 8.95 0.95
N LEU A 175 -5.35 8.67 0.62
CA LEU A 175 -4.46 9.69 0.05
C LEU A 175 -4.72 9.98 -1.44
N ALA A 176 -5.47 9.14 -2.14
CA ALA A 176 -5.87 9.38 -3.53
C ALA A 176 -7.07 10.34 -3.64
N LEU A 177 -7.80 10.57 -2.55
CA LEU A 177 -8.93 11.48 -2.54
C LEU A 177 -8.53 12.92 -2.93
N ASP A 178 -9.37 13.53 -3.74
CA ASP A 178 -9.31 14.94 -4.09
C ASP A 178 -10.38 15.72 -3.32
N ARG A 179 -10.26 17.04 -3.28
CA ARG A 179 -11.21 17.90 -2.55
C ARG A 179 -12.63 17.74 -3.07
N ARG A 180 -12.81 17.53 -4.37
CA ARG A 180 -14.13 17.33 -5.01
C ARG A 180 -14.86 16.08 -4.51
N ASP A 181 -14.14 15.05 -4.05
CA ASP A 181 -14.73 13.78 -3.59
C ASP A 181 -15.50 13.94 -2.28
N ILE A 182 -15.29 15.07 -1.56
CA ILE A 182 -15.91 15.36 -0.25
C ILE A 182 -17.19 16.18 -0.37
N GLY A 183 -17.51 16.67 -1.56
CA GLY A 183 -18.64 17.56 -1.73
C GLY A 183 -18.39 18.99 -1.23
N ARG A 184 -19.46 19.83 -1.24
CA ARG A 184 -19.36 21.25 -0.89
C ARG A 184 -19.11 21.45 0.62
N ASP A 185 -19.97 20.87 1.45
CA ASP A 185 -19.79 20.83 2.90
C ASP A 185 -19.39 19.42 3.35
N PRO A 186 -18.19 19.26 3.92
CA PRO A 186 -17.75 17.96 4.43
C PRO A 186 -18.68 17.36 5.49
N ARG A 187 -19.43 18.17 6.23
CA ARG A 187 -20.36 17.70 7.28
C ARG A 187 -21.55 16.93 6.73
N ASP A 188 -21.88 17.18 5.45
CA ASP A 188 -22.96 16.47 4.76
C ASP A 188 -22.50 15.13 4.17
N LEU A 189 -21.21 14.82 4.31
CA LEU A 189 -20.63 13.59 3.76
C LEU A 189 -21.17 12.35 4.49
N ARG A 190 -21.91 11.51 3.77
CA ARG A 190 -22.46 10.24 4.27
C ARG A 190 -21.84 9.01 3.59
N GLY A 191 -21.17 9.21 2.47
CA GLY A 191 -20.54 8.15 1.73
C GLY A 191 -19.42 8.68 0.84
N LEU A 192 -18.37 7.89 0.69
CA LEU A 192 -17.23 8.15 -0.18
C LEU A 192 -17.16 7.11 -1.29
N ARG A 193 -17.06 7.57 -2.53
CA ARG A 193 -16.73 6.73 -3.67
C ARG A 193 -15.23 6.54 -3.72
N VAL A 194 -14.79 5.29 -3.57
CA VAL A 194 -13.37 4.94 -3.46
C VAL A 194 -12.99 3.99 -4.59
N ARG A 195 -11.90 4.29 -5.29
CA ARG A 195 -11.32 3.41 -6.31
C ARG A 195 -10.29 2.46 -5.70
N GLY A 196 -10.55 1.18 -5.86
CA GLY A 196 -9.70 0.11 -5.34
C GLY A 196 -8.75 -0.47 -6.39
N LYS A 197 -8.17 -1.63 -6.08
CA LYS A 197 -7.30 -2.38 -7.00
C LYS A 197 -8.08 -2.81 -8.26
N GLY A 198 -7.52 -2.53 -9.44
CA GLY A 198 -8.15 -2.86 -10.73
C GLY A 198 -9.25 -1.89 -11.14
N ASP A 199 -9.19 -0.65 -10.65
CA ASP A 199 -10.13 0.45 -10.97
C ASP A 199 -11.59 0.15 -10.58
N LYS A 200 -11.80 -0.80 -9.67
CA LYS A 200 -13.14 -1.09 -9.13
C LYS A 200 -13.54 -0.02 -8.14
N GLU A 201 -14.68 0.61 -8.38
CA GLU A 201 -15.25 1.57 -7.45
C GLU A 201 -16.13 0.87 -6.42
N ARG A 202 -16.13 1.42 -5.20
CA ARG A 202 -17.06 1.06 -4.15
C ARG A 202 -17.50 2.29 -3.38
N LEU A 203 -18.72 2.28 -2.87
CA LEU A 203 -19.19 3.29 -1.93
C LEU A 203 -18.85 2.84 -0.50
N VAL A 204 -18.24 3.72 0.27
CA VAL A 204 -17.89 3.48 1.68
C VAL A 204 -18.68 4.46 2.54
N PRO A 205 -19.46 4.01 3.52
CA PRO A 205 -20.17 4.90 4.44
C PRO A 205 -19.18 5.72 5.27
N VAL A 206 -19.56 6.94 5.58
CA VAL A 206 -18.75 7.87 6.38
C VAL A 206 -19.53 8.29 7.62
N LEU A 207 -18.92 8.08 8.79
CA LEU A 207 -19.49 8.49 10.05
C LEU A 207 -19.44 10.01 10.23
N PRO A 208 -20.37 10.60 11.00
CA PRO A 208 -20.36 12.01 11.35
C PRO A 208 -19.01 12.48 11.91
N VAL A 209 -18.39 11.72 12.82
CA VAL A 209 -17.09 12.04 13.41
C VAL A 209 -15.96 12.16 12.38
N VAL A 210 -15.98 11.34 11.33
CA VAL A 210 -15.02 11.41 10.22
C VAL A 210 -15.26 12.65 9.36
N ALA A 211 -16.53 12.92 9.06
CA ALA A 211 -16.97 14.10 8.31
C ALA A 211 -16.58 15.40 9.03
N GLU A 212 -16.82 15.48 10.33
CA GLU A 212 -16.43 16.62 11.17
C GLU A 212 -14.91 16.80 11.24
N ALA A 213 -14.15 15.73 11.38
CA ALA A 213 -12.69 15.81 11.40
C ALA A 213 -12.13 16.33 10.06
N ILE A 214 -12.71 15.92 8.93
CA ILE A 214 -12.35 16.45 7.61
C ILE A 214 -12.71 17.95 7.54
N ALA A 215 -13.89 18.36 8.01
CA ALA A 215 -14.29 19.75 8.05
C ALA A 215 -13.33 20.59 8.92
N ALA A 216 -12.97 20.09 10.10
CA ALA A 216 -12.05 20.75 11.02
C ALA A 216 -10.62 20.89 10.42
N TYR A 217 -10.17 19.90 9.65
CA TYR A 217 -8.92 19.98 8.91
C TYR A 217 -8.98 21.06 7.83
N LEU A 218 -10.03 21.05 7.00
CA LEU A 218 -10.19 22.01 5.91
C LEU A 218 -10.32 23.45 6.40
N ALA A 219 -10.98 23.65 7.54
CA ALA A 219 -11.09 24.97 8.16
C ALA A 219 -9.78 25.48 8.77
N ALA A 220 -8.86 24.57 9.14
CA ALA A 220 -7.59 24.95 9.79
C ALA A 220 -6.42 25.05 8.82
N THR A 221 -6.52 24.47 7.63
CA THR A 221 -5.40 24.48 6.68
C THR A 221 -5.16 25.89 6.12
N PRO A 222 -3.89 26.36 6.09
CA PRO A 222 -3.57 27.71 5.58
C PRO A 222 -3.91 27.90 4.10
N SER A 223 -3.90 26.82 3.33
CA SER A 223 -4.24 26.80 1.90
C SER A 223 -5.26 25.68 1.64
N PRO A 224 -6.56 25.97 1.78
CA PRO A 224 -7.60 24.98 1.49
C PRO A 224 -7.46 24.45 0.06
N PRO A 225 -7.59 23.13 -0.15
CA PRO A 225 -7.43 22.57 -1.48
C PRO A 225 -8.59 22.97 -2.40
N MET A 226 -8.25 23.29 -3.65
CA MET A 226 -9.22 23.48 -4.73
C MET A 226 -9.83 22.11 -5.13
N PRO A 227 -10.98 22.09 -5.83
CA PRO A 227 -11.69 20.84 -6.15
C PRO A 227 -10.81 19.74 -6.77
N ASP A 228 -9.90 20.11 -7.67
CA ASP A 228 -9.00 19.17 -8.37
C ASP A 228 -7.67 18.92 -7.64
N GLU A 229 -7.50 19.51 -6.47
CA GLU A 229 -6.31 19.31 -5.65
C GLU A 229 -6.49 18.15 -4.66
N PRO A 230 -5.37 17.54 -4.21
CA PRO A 230 -5.41 16.51 -3.18
C PRO A 230 -6.12 16.97 -1.91
N LEU A 231 -7.04 16.15 -1.40
CA LEU A 231 -7.70 16.42 -0.12
C LEU A 231 -6.66 16.59 1.00
N PHE A 232 -5.71 15.66 1.11
CA PHE A 232 -4.66 15.69 2.12
C PHE A 232 -3.36 16.23 1.54
N LYS A 233 -2.99 17.44 1.96
CA LYS A 233 -1.75 18.12 1.54
C LYS A 233 -0.59 17.82 2.48
N GLY A 234 0.60 17.67 1.92
CA GLY A 234 1.86 17.65 2.69
C GLY A 234 2.20 19.03 3.24
N ALA A 235 3.11 19.11 4.22
CA ALA A 235 3.56 20.38 4.81
C ALA A 235 4.20 21.35 3.80
N ARG A 236 4.72 20.83 2.68
CA ARG A 236 5.30 21.62 1.58
C ARG A 236 4.35 21.81 0.40
N GLY A 237 3.05 21.59 0.59
CA GLY A 237 2.06 21.54 -0.49
C GLY A 237 2.07 20.18 -1.22
N GLY A 238 1.25 20.04 -2.24
CA GLY A 238 1.08 18.80 -2.97
C GLY A 238 0.47 17.65 -2.16
N ARG A 239 0.29 16.50 -2.81
CA ARG A 239 -0.33 15.31 -2.20
C ARG A 239 0.53 14.73 -1.08
N LEU A 240 -0.08 14.44 0.06
CA LEU A 240 0.61 13.82 1.19
C LEU A 240 1.17 12.43 0.81
N HIS A 241 2.45 12.21 1.07
CA HIS A 241 3.10 10.94 0.74
C HIS A 241 2.84 9.89 1.82
N PRO A 242 2.54 8.63 1.45
CA PRO A 242 2.28 7.55 2.42
C PRO A 242 3.41 7.32 3.44
N GLY A 243 4.66 7.52 3.02
CA GLY A 243 5.83 7.39 3.89
C GLY A 243 5.86 8.40 5.05
N VAL A 244 5.28 9.60 4.85
CA VAL A 244 5.13 10.60 5.92
C VAL A 244 4.15 10.09 6.97
N VAL A 245 2.99 9.59 6.55
CA VAL A 245 1.97 9.03 7.45
C VAL A 245 2.53 7.83 8.23
N GLN A 246 3.25 6.93 7.54
CA GLN A 246 3.88 5.78 8.19
C GLN A 246 4.94 6.18 9.21
N LYS A 247 5.71 7.26 8.93
CA LYS A 247 6.68 7.81 9.88
C LYS A 247 5.99 8.39 11.10
N GLN A 248 4.95 9.18 10.91
CA GLN A 248 4.16 9.77 11.99
C GLN A 248 3.53 8.71 12.89
N VAL A 249 2.85 7.70 12.32
CA VAL A 249 2.28 6.60 13.11
C VAL A 249 3.36 5.85 13.88
N ARG A 250 4.57 5.69 13.33
CA ARG A 250 5.72 5.11 14.07
C ARG A 250 6.17 5.96 15.25
N GLN A 251 6.18 7.27 15.11
CA GLN A 251 6.54 8.19 16.19
C GLN A 251 5.48 8.17 17.29
N LEU A 252 4.21 8.32 16.90
CA LEU A 252 3.07 8.26 17.83
C LEU A 252 3.04 6.96 18.64
N ARG A 253 3.14 5.81 17.98
CA ARG A 253 3.11 4.53 18.68
C ARG A 253 4.29 4.36 19.66
N ALA A 254 5.47 4.90 19.33
CA ALA A 254 6.62 4.87 20.23
C ALA A 254 6.39 5.74 21.47
N GLY A 255 5.83 6.96 21.29
CA GLY A 255 5.49 7.84 22.41
C GLY A 255 4.38 7.28 23.31
N LEU A 256 3.44 6.53 22.73
CA LEU A 256 2.32 5.90 23.45
C LEU A 256 2.63 4.49 23.98
N GLY A 257 3.83 3.97 23.78
CA GLY A 257 4.18 2.60 24.18
C GLY A 257 3.42 1.49 23.43
N LEU A 258 2.82 1.79 22.27
CA LEU A 258 2.04 0.85 21.48
C LEU A 258 2.94 -0.14 20.71
N PRO A 259 2.47 -1.36 20.43
CA PRO A 259 3.25 -2.38 19.76
C PRO A 259 3.68 -1.96 18.35
N GLU A 260 4.80 -2.52 17.86
CA GLU A 260 5.28 -2.27 16.49
C GLU A 260 4.26 -2.61 15.39
N THR A 261 3.30 -3.44 15.71
CA THR A 261 2.19 -3.80 14.82
C THR A 261 1.20 -2.66 14.63
N ALA A 262 1.20 -1.62 15.47
CA ALA A 262 0.38 -0.42 15.30
C ALA A 262 0.83 0.37 14.06
N THR A 263 0.13 0.16 12.96
CA THR A 263 0.41 0.71 11.63
C THR A 263 -0.88 1.24 10.99
N PRO A 264 -0.81 2.10 9.96
CA PRO A 264 -1.99 2.48 9.20
C PRO A 264 -2.81 1.29 8.67
N HIS A 265 -2.14 0.17 8.36
CA HIS A 265 -2.83 -1.04 7.93
C HIS A 265 -3.52 -1.76 9.09
N ALA A 266 -2.92 -1.73 10.28
CA ALA A 266 -3.54 -2.28 11.48
C ALA A 266 -4.83 -1.55 11.85
N LEU A 267 -4.89 -0.21 11.74
CA LEU A 267 -6.13 0.55 11.95
C LEU A 267 -7.27 0.06 11.06
N ARG A 268 -7.01 -0.12 9.76
CA ARG A 268 -7.99 -0.69 8.84
C ARG A 268 -8.40 -2.13 9.22
N HIS A 269 -7.45 -2.94 9.68
CA HIS A 269 -7.74 -4.31 10.11
C HIS A 269 -8.58 -4.32 11.39
N SER A 270 -8.26 -3.43 12.34
CA SER A 270 -9.03 -3.25 13.58
C SER A 270 -10.47 -2.83 13.30
N PHE A 271 -10.69 -1.93 12.33
CA PHE A 271 -12.04 -1.60 11.85
C PHE A 271 -12.85 -2.86 11.49
N ALA A 272 -12.28 -3.74 10.65
CA ALA A 272 -12.97 -4.97 10.25
C ALA A 272 -13.25 -5.91 11.42
N THR A 273 -12.27 -6.04 12.32
CA THR A 273 -12.37 -6.96 13.46
C THR A 273 -13.39 -6.46 14.50
N HIS A 274 -13.38 -5.17 14.79
CA HIS A 274 -14.31 -4.57 15.74
C HIS A 274 -15.74 -4.64 15.21
N LEU A 275 -15.98 -4.33 13.93
CA LEU A 275 -17.30 -4.51 13.33
C LEU A 275 -17.78 -5.94 13.41
N LEU A 276 -16.90 -6.93 13.19
CA LEU A 276 -17.25 -8.34 13.28
C LEU A 276 -17.58 -8.73 14.72
N SER A 277 -16.81 -8.26 15.71
CA SER A 277 -17.04 -8.50 17.13
C SER A 277 -18.39 -7.94 17.59
N ASP A 278 -18.82 -6.84 16.99
CA ASP A 278 -20.09 -6.17 17.29
C ASP A 278 -21.27 -6.72 16.47
N GLY A 279 -21.08 -7.88 15.83
CA GLY A 279 -22.14 -8.64 15.16
C GLY A 279 -22.46 -8.23 13.73
N ALA A 280 -21.57 -7.45 13.08
CA ALA A 280 -21.72 -7.17 11.65
C ALA A 280 -21.45 -8.43 10.82
N ASP A 281 -22.22 -8.59 9.74
CA ASP A 281 -22.06 -9.72 8.83
C ASP A 281 -20.69 -9.67 8.11
N LEU A 282 -19.98 -10.80 8.12
CA LEU A 282 -18.65 -10.95 7.50
C LEU A 282 -18.66 -10.57 6.01
N ARG A 283 -19.75 -10.89 5.30
CA ARG A 283 -19.87 -10.58 3.88
C ARG A 283 -20.00 -9.08 3.64
N ALA A 284 -20.79 -8.39 4.46
CA ALA A 284 -20.91 -6.95 4.41
C ALA A 284 -19.57 -6.24 4.70
N ILE A 285 -18.81 -6.76 5.66
CA ILE A 285 -17.45 -6.26 5.96
C ILE A 285 -16.49 -6.49 4.78
N GLN A 286 -16.52 -7.66 4.14
CA GLN A 286 -15.68 -7.95 2.98
C GLN A 286 -15.99 -7.05 1.79
N GLU A 287 -17.24 -6.76 1.55
CA GLU A 287 -17.70 -5.83 0.50
C GLU A 287 -17.23 -4.40 0.78
N LEU A 288 -17.39 -3.92 2.02
CA LEU A 288 -16.87 -2.62 2.47
C LEU A 288 -15.36 -2.47 2.26
N LEU A 289 -14.64 -3.53 2.57
CA LEU A 289 -13.18 -3.53 2.44
C LEU A 289 -12.71 -3.71 1.00
N GLY A 290 -13.59 -4.11 0.06
CA GLY A 290 -13.24 -4.35 -1.34
C GLY A 290 -12.28 -5.54 -1.49
N HIS A 291 -12.57 -6.67 -0.85
CA HIS A 291 -11.87 -7.93 -1.05
C HIS A 291 -12.30 -8.55 -2.39
N ALA A 292 -11.35 -8.82 -3.27
CA ALA A 292 -11.55 -9.15 -4.70
C ALA A 292 -12.00 -10.61 -4.99
N SER A 293 -12.45 -11.37 -4.00
CA SER A 293 -12.95 -12.73 -4.24
C SER A 293 -14.43 -12.81 -3.89
N LEU A 294 -15.23 -12.48 -4.80
CA LEU A 294 -16.51 -13.06 -5.19
C LEU A 294 -17.21 -12.07 -6.14
N SER A 295 -17.42 -12.52 -7.34
CA SER A 295 -18.14 -11.80 -8.38
C SER A 295 -19.59 -11.58 -7.94
N THR A 296 -19.94 -10.36 -7.63
CA THR A 296 -21.29 -9.86 -7.90
C THR A 296 -21.30 -8.34 -7.75
N THR A 297 -21.39 -7.66 -8.87
CA THR A 297 -21.85 -6.28 -8.96
C THR A 297 -23.35 -6.29 -8.72
N GLN A 298 -23.78 -6.46 -7.49
CA GLN A 298 -25.15 -6.13 -7.09
C GLN A 298 -25.09 -4.77 -6.43
N GLY A 299 -25.83 -3.82 -7.03
CA GLY A 299 -25.89 -2.44 -6.60
C GLY A 299 -26.29 -2.34 -5.13
N TYR A 300 -25.50 -1.60 -4.38
CA TYR A 300 -25.91 -1.12 -3.06
C TYR A 300 -27.20 -0.32 -3.23
N THR A 301 -28.28 -0.82 -2.66
CA THR A 301 -29.50 -0.02 -2.50
C THR A 301 -29.29 0.95 -1.34
N GLU A 302 -29.98 2.10 -1.37
CA GLU A 302 -29.99 3.10 -0.27
C GLU A 302 -30.34 2.47 1.10
N VAL A 303 -31.08 1.37 1.09
CA VAL A 303 -31.50 0.60 2.27
C VAL A 303 -30.31 -0.13 2.90
N ASP A 304 -29.39 -0.68 2.11
CA ASP A 304 -28.20 -1.39 2.62
C ASP A 304 -27.22 -0.41 3.27
N GLY A 305 -27.09 0.79 2.71
CA GLY A 305 -26.26 1.86 3.29
C GLY A 305 -26.77 2.34 4.65
N LYS A 306 -28.08 2.48 4.82
CA LYS A 306 -28.70 2.89 6.10
C LYS A 306 -28.57 1.80 7.17
N ARG A 307 -28.73 0.52 6.79
CA ARG A 307 -28.58 -0.63 7.69
C ARG A 307 -27.12 -0.78 8.17
N LEU A 308 -26.18 -0.57 7.26
CA LEU A 308 -24.75 -0.58 7.56
C LEU A 308 -24.34 0.58 8.46
N LEU A 309 -24.86 1.79 8.21
CA LEU A 309 -24.65 2.95 9.07
C LEU A 309 -25.23 2.72 10.47
N ALA A 310 -26.38 2.07 10.59
CA ALA A 310 -27.01 1.76 11.89
C ALA A 310 -26.22 0.69 12.67
N LEU A 311 -25.73 -0.36 11.99
CA LEU A 311 -24.84 -1.37 12.58
C LEU A 311 -23.52 -0.74 13.00
N TYR A 312 -22.98 0.14 12.18
CA TYR A 312 -21.72 0.82 12.42
C TYR A 312 -21.83 1.86 13.56
N ALA A 313 -22.94 2.60 13.64
CA ALA A 313 -23.22 3.52 14.74
C ALA A 313 -23.38 2.81 16.10
N LYS A 314 -23.87 1.54 16.08
CA LYS A 314 -23.93 0.69 17.29
C LYS A 314 -22.56 0.16 17.69
N ALA A 315 -21.72 -0.17 16.71
CA ALA A 315 -20.44 -0.83 16.89
C ALA A 315 -19.28 0.14 17.17
N HIS A 316 -19.46 1.45 16.93
CA HIS A 316 -18.41 2.44 17.16
C HIS A 316 -18.63 3.17 18.48
N PRO A 317 -17.72 3.01 19.47
CA PRO A 317 -17.85 3.73 20.75
C PRO A 317 -17.72 5.25 20.49
N ARG A 318 -18.84 5.96 20.48
CA ARG A 318 -19.06 7.37 20.16
C ARG A 318 -19.24 7.68 18.66
N ALA A 319 -20.23 7.04 18.01
CA ALA A 319 -20.91 7.66 16.91
C ALA A 319 -21.78 8.83 17.39
#